data_af866833487d049f01a88a8a46ba68bf
#
_entry.id   af866833487d049f01a88a8a46ba68bf
#
_cell.length_a   1.000
_cell.length_b   1.000
_cell.length_c   1.000
_cell.angle_alpha   90.00
_cell.angle_beta   90.00
_cell.angle_gamma   90.00
#
_symmetry.space_group_name_H-M   'P 1'
#
loop_
_entity.id
_entity.type
_entity.pdbx_description
1 polymer ?
#
loop_
_entity_poly.entity_id
_entity_poly.type
_entity_poly.pdbx_seq_one_letter_code
_entity_poly.pdbx_strand_id
1 'polypeptide(L)'
;DTGSSRKCHASPGAARFQTLQSARRVRDSLEGVPTPESDDLPEVVRVARDLIRFDTSNWGEGKSNGEREAADYVAGYLRDLGLSPEIYEPIPGRANVWARIPGRDRDKPALVVHGHLDVVPAVASDWSVDPFAGEIRDGMLWGRGAVDMKDMDAMILTSIAEILRAGELPARDLIVVFFADEEAGGVRGSQLVVQHRPEWFDGATEAISEVGGYSIDVAGRRAYLLQVGEKALLWIRLIARGRAGHGSALNDENAVT
;
A
#
# COMPACT_ATOMS: atom_id res chain seq x y z
N ASP A 1 50.99 -2.50 14.99
CA ASP A 1 49.91 -2.08 15.90
C ASP A 1 48.61 -2.65 15.41
N THR A 2 48.13 -3.58 16.20
CA THR A 2 47.05 -4.51 15.83
C THR A 2 45.70 -3.86 16.17
N GLY A 3 44.95 -3.45 15.15
CA GLY A 3 43.56 -2.97 15.29
C GLY A 3 42.57 -4.12 15.23
N SER A 4 42.09 -4.59 16.37
CA SER A 4 41.03 -5.58 16.51
C SER A 4 39.67 -4.99 16.07
N SER A 5 39.15 -5.39 14.90
CA SER A 5 37.78 -5.11 14.48
C SER A 5 36.80 -6.06 15.17
N ARG A 6 36.04 -5.56 16.14
CA ARG A 6 34.91 -6.31 16.70
C ARG A 6 33.76 -6.31 15.72
N LYS A 7 33.44 -7.47 15.17
CA LYS A 7 32.22 -7.71 14.43
C LYS A 7 31.03 -7.77 15.40
N CYS A 8 30.15 -6.79 15.36
CA CYS A 8 28.84 -6.89 16.01
C CYS A 8 27.96 -7.85 15.20
N HIS A 9 27.80 -9.06 15.71
CA HIS A 9 26.75 -9.96 15.23
C HIS A 9 25.45 -9.61 15.94
N ALA A 10 24.53 -8.91 15.24
CA ALA A 10 23.14 -8.81 15.67
C ALA A 10 22.45 -10.14 15.33
N SER A 11 21.95 -10.85 16.33
CA SER A 11 21.19 -12.08 16.14
C SER A 11 19.79 -11.76 15.60
N PRO A 12 19.38 -12.32 14.46
CA PRO A 12 18.05 -12.06 13.85
C PRO A 12 16.88 -12.72 14.60
N GLY A 13 17.11 -13.39 15.71
CA GLY A 13 16.12 -14.28 16.32
C GLY A 13 15.05 -13.61 17.18
N ALA A 14 15.35 -12.51 17.86
CA ALA A 14 14.45 -11.96 18.87
C ALA A 14 13.22 -11.22 18.30
N ALA A 15 13.37 -10.50 17.21
CA ALA A 15 12.27 -9.78 16.59
C ALA A 15 11.27 -10.73 15.88
N ARG A 16 11.75 -11.82 15.27
CA ARG A 16 10.88 -12.85 14.68
C ARG A 16 10.04 -13.62 15.70
N PHE A 17 10.55 -13.83 16.91
CA PHE A 17 9.82 -14.57 17.96
C PHE A 17 8.65 -13.75 18.53
N GLN A 18 8.80 -12.45 18.71
CA GLN A 18 7.73 -11.60 19.24
C GLN A 18 6.58 -11.40 18.25
N THR A 19 6.89 -11.26 16.95
CA THR A 19 5.87 -11.15 15.89
C THR A 19 5.06 -12.45 15.74
N LEU A 20 5.70 -13.61 15.85
CA LEU A 20 5.04 -14.91 15.80
C LEU A 20 4.17 -15.20 17.04
N GLN A 21 4.55 -14.69 18.22
CA GLN A 21 3.74 -14.86 19.43
C GLN A 21 2.52 -13.94 19.46
N SER A 22 2.62 -12.72 18.93
CA SER A 22 1.47 -11.82 18.79
C SER A 22 0.47 -12.33 17.75
N ALA A 23 0.94 -12.79 16.60
CA ALA A 23 0.10 -13.41 15.57
C ALA A 23 -0.59 -14.70 16.07
N ARG A 24 0.09 -15.53 16.87
CA ARG A 24 -0.52 -16.69 17.52
C ARG A 24 -1.62 -16.31 18.51
N ARG A 25 -1.41 -15.31 19.36
CA ARG A 25 -2.44 -14.86 20.33
C ARG A 25 -3.69 -14.30 19.64
N VAL A 26 -3.53 -13.56 18.55
CA VAL A 26 -4.66 -13.09 17.75
C VAL A 26 -5.38 -14.26 17.10
N ARG A 27 -4.65 -15.23 16.55
CA ARG A 27 -5.23 -16.43 15.95
C ARG A 27 -6.01 -17.27 16.96
N ASP A 28 -5.43 -17.53 18.14
CA ASP A 28 -6.06 -18.31 19.20
C ASP A 28 -7.33 -17.64 19.76
N SER A 29 -7.44 -16.30 19.68
CA SER A 29 -8.64 -15.56 20.08
C SER A 29 -9.76 -15.56 19.03
N LEU A 30 -9.46 -15.98 17.79
CA LEU A 30 -10.41 -16.01 16.67
C LEU A 30 -10.85 -17.44 16.30
N GLU A 31 -10.30 -18.49 16.97
CA GLU A 31 -10.73 -19.87 16.75
C GLU A 31 -12.22 -20.02 17.11
N GLY A 32 -13.00 -20.44 16.11
CA GLY A 32 -14.44 -20.67 16.27
C GLY A 32 -15.32 -19.46 15.93
N VAL A 33 -14.74 -18.34 15.46
CA VAL A 33 -15.55 -17.25 14.90
C VAL A 33 -16.12 -17.72 13.55
N PRO A 34 -17.45 -17.77 13.37
CA PRO A 34 -18.03 -18.14 12.09
C PRO A 34 -17.55 -17.18 11.00
N THR A 35 -17.16 -17.71 9.85
CA THR A 35 -16.92 -16.87 8.66
C THR A 35 -18.29 -16.32 8.23
N PRO A 36 -18.52 -14.98 8.26
CA PRO A 36 -19.78 -14.43 7.84
C PRO A 36 -20.03 -14.70 6.36
N GLU A 37 -21.29 -14.93 5.98
CA GLU A 37 -21.67 -15.00 4.57
C GLU A 37 -21.37 -13.66 3.89
N SER A 38 -21.24 -13.66 2.56
CA SER A 38 -20.79 -12.49 1.80
C SER A 38 -21.63 -11.23 2.04
N ASP A 39 -22.91 -11.41 2.34
CA ASP A 39 -23.89 -10.33 2.52
C ASP A 39 -23.89 -9.74 3.94
N ASP A 40 -23.32 -10.45 4.90
CA ASP A 40 -23.21 -10.01 6.29
C ASP A 40 -21.89 -9.30 6.61
N LEU A 41 -20.99 -9.17 5.62
CA LEU A 41 -19.71 -8.51 5.82
C LEU A 41 -19.87 -6.99 5.97
N PRO A 42 -19.14 -6.34 6.90
CA PRO A 42 -19.03 -4.89 6.90
C PRO A 42 -18.59 -4.36 5.53
N GLU A 43 -19.13 -3.21 5.12
CA GLU A 43 -18.85 -2.65 3.79
C GLU A 43 -17.36 -2.48 3.54
N VAL A 44 -16.59 -2.01 4.53
CA VAL A 44 -15.13 -1.86 4.40
C VAL A 44 -14.44 -3.19 4.08
N VAL A 45 -14.92 -4.30 4.64
CA VAL A 45 -14.35 -5.63 4.36
C VAL A 45 -14.73 -6.11 2.95
N ARG A 46 -15.96 -5.81 2.50
CA ARG A 46 -16.38 -6.13 1.12
C ARG A 46 -15.54 -5.35 0.11
N VAL A 47 -15.39 -4.04 0.31
CA VAL A 47 -14.60 -3.17 -0.58
C VAL A 47 -13.14 -3.62 -0.60
N ALA A 48 -12.53 -3.89 0.56
CA ALA A 48 -11.15 -4.39 0.63
C ALA A 48 -11.01 -5.74 -0.12
N ARG A 49 -11.94 -6.67 0.11
CA ARG A 49 -11.95 -7.96 -0.58
C ARG A 49 -12.07 -7.81 -2.10
N ASP A 50 -12.94 -6.93 -2.55
CA ASP A 50 -13.17 -6.71 -3.97
C ASP A 50 -11.95 -6.06 -4.63
N LEU A 51 -11.29 -5.10 -3.95
CA LEU A 51 -10.03 -4.52 -4.41
C LEU A 51 -8.90 -5.56 -4.48
N ILE A 52 -8.78 -6.47 -3.50
CA ILE A 52 -7.77 -7.55 -3.50
C ILE A 52 -7.92 -8.44 -4.74
N ARG A 53 -9.14 -8.66 -5.24
CA ARG A 53 -9.42 -9.51 -6.40
C ARG A 53 -8.89 -8.96 -7.72
N PHE A 54 -8.56 -7.69 -7.79
CA PHE A 54 -7.82 -7.14 -8.92
C PHE A 54 -6.32 -7.43 -8.72
N ASP A 55 -5.75 -8.26 -9.58
CA ASP A 55 -4.29 -8.47 -9.60
C ASP A 55 -3.59 -7.27 -10.25
N THR A 56 -3.23 -6.31 -9.43
CA THR A 56 -2.51 -5.10 -9.81
C THR A 56 -1.00 -5.22 -9.54
N SER A 57 -0.44 -6.41 -9.67
CA SER A 57 0.98 -6.68 -9.42
C SER A 57 1.89 -5.78 -10.24
N ASN A 58 2.85 -5.15 -9.56
CA ASN A 58 3.85 -4.26 -10.13
C ASN A 58 5.27 -4.80 -9.86
N TRP A 59 5.95 -5.25 -10.92
CA TRP A 59 7.33 -5.78 -10.84
C TRP A 59 8.39 -4.70 -11.01
N GLY A 60 7.98 -3.44 -11.18
CA GLY A 60 8.89 -2.36 -11.53
C GLY A 60 9.36 -2.39 -12.98
N GLU A 61 10.26 -1.48 -13.33
CA GLU A 61 10.84 -1.34 -14.69
C GLU A 61 9.80 -1.27 -15.83
N GLY A 62 8.55 -0.89 -15.52
CA GLY A 62 7.43 -0.82 -16.46
C GLY A 62 6.65 -2.12 -16.64
N LYS A 63 7.00 -3.17 -15.94
CA LYS A 63 6.28 -4.44 -15.96
C LYS A 63 5.22 -4.45 -14.86
N SER A 64 3.95 -4.50 -15.24
CA SER A 64 2.81 -4.54 -14.33
C SER A 64 1.61 -5.15 -15.03
N ASN A 65 0.66 -5.68 -14.24
CA ASN A 65 -0.67 -6.05 -14.73
C ASN A 65 -1.56 -4.81 -14.96
N GLY A 66 -1.19 -3.68 -14.32
CA GLY A 66 -1.91 -2.42 -14.41
C GLY A 66 -3.00 -2.27 -13.35
N GLU A 67 -3.41 -1.02 -13.15
CA GLU A 67 -4.38 -0.63 -12.12
C GLU A 67 -5.76 -0.27 -12.71
N ARG A 68 -5.93 -0.35 -14.02
CA ARG A 68 -7.14 0.15 -14.70
C ARG A 68 -8.44 -0.43 -14.16
N GLU A 69 -8.53 -1.74 -13.95
CA GLU A 69 -9.75 -2.39 -13.45
C GLU A 69 -10.07 -1.95 -12.01
N ALA A 70 -9.06 -1.87 -11.14
CA ALA A 70 -9.20 -1.36 -9.78
C ALA A 70 -9.60 0.12 -9.78
N ALA A 71 -9.03 0.92 -10.68
CA ALA A 71 -9.39 2.33 -10.85
C ALA A 71 -10.84 2.51 -11.32
N ASP A 72 -11.31 1.68 -12.24
CA ASP A 72 -12.70 1.69 -12.69
C ASP A 72 -13.67 1.34 -11.56
N TYR A 73 -13.31 0.36 -10.72
CA TYR A 73 -14.07 -0.01 -9.51
C TYR A 73 -14.15 1.17 -8.53
N VAL A 74 -13.01 1.76 -8.18
CA VAL A 74 -12.96 2.93 -7.27
C VAL A 74 -13.77 4.10 -7.81
N ALA A 75 -13.60 4.42 -9.09
CA ALA A 75 -14.37 5.49 -9.72
C ALA A 75 -15.87 5.16 -9.77
N GLY A 76 -16.25 3.90 -9.98
CA GLY A 76 -17.63 3.43 -9.88
C GLY A 76 -18.21 3.67 -8.49
N TYR A 77 -17.50 3.23 -7.46
CA TYR A 77 -17.91 3.43 -6.06
C TYR A 77 -18.13 4.92 -5.72
N LEU A 78 -17.20 5.78 -6.15
CA LEU A 78 -17.33 7.24 -5.92
C LEU A 78 -18.50 7.86 -6.70
N ARG A 79 -18.79 7.38 -7.91
CA ARG A 79 -19.99 7.83 -8.68
C ARG A 79 -21.29 7.43 -8.00
N ASP A 80 -21.36 6.24 -7.43
CA ASP A 80 -22.53 5.76 -6.70
C ASP A 80 -22.83 6.61 -5.45
N LEU A 81 -21.81 7.31 -4.93
CA LEU A 81 -21.96 8.32 -3.88
C LEU A 81 -22.33 9.72 -4.40
N GLY A 82 -22.56 9.89 -5.70
CA GLY A 82 -22.91 11.16 -6.33
C GLY A 82 -21.71 12.07 -6.61
N LEU A 83 -20.49 11.57 -6.52
CA LEU A 83 -19.29 12.30 -6.87
C LEU A 83 -18.98 12.20 -8.38
N SER A 84 -18.08 13.06 -8.85
CA SER A 84 -17.63 13.08 -10.24
C SER A 84 -16.11 12.75 -10.29
N PRO A 85 -15.73 11.49 -10.12
CA PRO A 85 -14.32 11.12 -10.18
C PRO A 85 -13.77 11.25 -11.59
N GLU A 86 -12.50 11.62 -11.68
CA GLU A 86 -11.71 11.60 -12.90
C GLU A 86 -10.71 10.42 -12.86
N ILE A 87 -10.55 9.74 -14.00
CA ILE A 87 -9.49 8.75 -14.19
C ILE A 87 -8.46 9.36 -15.11
N TYR A 88 -7.21 9.39 -14.65
CA TYR A 88 -6.07 9.84 -15.44
C TYR A 88 -5.11 8.68 -15.68
N GLU A 89 -4.98 8.29 -16.93
CA GLU A 89 -4.17 7.16 -17.38
C GLU A 89 -3.12 7.64 -18.40
N PRO A 90 -2.01 8.25 -17.92
CA PRO A 90 -0.97 8.78 -18.81
C PRO A 90 -0.20 7.69 -19.55
N ILE A 91 -0.18 6.50 -19.03
CA ILE A 91 0.44 5.30 -19.60
C ILE A 91 -0.60 4.20 -19.59
N PRO A 92 -0.81 3.45 -20.67
CA PRO A 92 -1.79 2.36 -20.73
C PRO A 92 -1.65 1.40 -19.54
N GLY A 93 -2.76 1.15 -18.85
CA GLY A 93 -2.84 0.33 -17.64
C GLY A 93 -2.51 1.07 -16.34
N ARG A 94 -1.80 2.21 -16.39
CA ARG A 94 -1.39 2.99 -15.20
C ARG A 94 -2.42 4.06 -14.86
N ALA A 95 -3.57 3.63 -14.37
CA ALA A 95 -4.72 4.49 -14.11
C ALA A 95 -4.72 5.00 -12.67
N ASN A 96 -4.84 6.32 -12.53
CA ASN A 96 -5.00 7.02 -11.27
C ASN A 96 -6.41 7.55 -11.18
N VAL A 97 -6.98 7.60 -9.97
CA VAL A 97 -8.33 8.12 -9.72
C VAL A 97 -8.26 9.33 -8.83
N TRP A 98 -9.02 10.35 -9.16
CA TRP A 98 -9.15 11.58 -8.37
C TRP A 98 -10.60 11.94 -8.17
N ALA A 99 -10.93 12.48 -7.00
CA ALA A 99 -12.19 13.16 -6.75
C ALA A 99 -12.02 14.27 -5.71
N ARG A 100 -12.88 15.29 -5.78
CA ARG A 100 -12.94 16.35 -4.78
C ARG A 100 -14.33 16.34 -4.11
N ILE A 101 -14.32 16.26 -2.79
CA ILE A 101 -15.49 16.31 -1.95
C ILE A 101 -15.56 17.71 -1.34
N PRO A 102 -16.61 18.49 -1.64
CA PRO A 102 -16.75 19.83 -1.08
C PRO A 102 -16.90 19.80 0.45
N GLY A 103 -16.17 20.69 1.12
CA GLY A 103 -16.31 20.88 2.56
C GLY A 103 -17.35 21.93 2.92
N ARG A 104 -17.70 21.99 4.21
CA ARG A 104 -18.58 23.02 4.77
C ARG A 104 -17.95 24.41 4.74
N ASP A 105 -16.63 24.46 4.95
CA ASP A 105 -15.82 25.68 4.97
C ASP A 105 -14.85 25.63 3.78
N ARG A 106 -15.19 26.35 2.71
CA ARG A 106 -14.45 26.38 1.45
C ARG A 106 -13.23 27.31 1.52
N ASP A 107 -13.13 28.13 2.56
CA ASP A 107 -11.99 29.05 2.77
C ASP A 107 -10.83 28.35 3.46
N LYS A 108 -11.08 27.18 4.08
CA LYS A 108 -10.01 26.35 4.64
C LYS A 108 -9.22 25.64 3.55
N PRO A 109 -7.91 25.50 3.74
CA PRO A 109 -7.09 24.67 2.86
C PRO A 109 -7.64 23.25 2.74
N ALA A 110 -7.63 22.70 1.54
CA ALA A 110 -8.06 21.33 1.29
C ALA A 110 -7.09 20.32 1.94
N LEU A 111 -7.62 19.15 2.28
CA LEU A 111 -6.85 18.00 2.73
C LEU A 111 -6.80 16.96 1.60
N VAL A 112 -5.60 16.53 1.24
CA VAL A 112 -5.41 15.37 0.37
C VAL A 112 -5.45 14.09 1.23
N VAL A 113 -6.24 13.12 0.81
CA VAL A 113 -6.21 11.75 1.34
C VAL A 113 -5.90 10.84 0.18
N HIS A 114 -4.80 10.11 0.24
CA HIS A 114 -4.38 9.30 -0.88
C HIS A 114 -3.94 7.90 -0.49
N GLY A 115 -4.10 6.99 -1.44
CA GLY A 115 -3.61 5.64 -1.41
C GLY A 115 -3.05 5.22 -2.77
N HIS A 116 -2.67 3.95 -2.90
CA HIS A 116 -2.23 3.38 -4.16
C HIS A 116 -2.93 2.05 -4.48
N LEU A 117 -3.13 1.80 -5.77
CA LEU A 117 -3.87 0.65 -6.26
C LEU A 117 -2.99 -0.54 -6.63
N ASP A 118 -1.71 -0.30 -6.90
CA ASP A 118 -0.78 -1.38 -7.23
C ASP A 118 -0.32 -2.12 -5.97
N VAL A 119 0.22 -3.30 -6.18
CA VAL A 119 0.76 -4.15 -5.11
C VAL A 119 2.05 -4.81 -5.57
N VAL A 120 2.96 -5.14 -4.64
CA VAL A 120 4.11 -5.99 -4.95
C VAL A 120 3.63 -7.36 -5.42
N PRO A 121 4.38 -8.04 -6.33
CA PRO A 121 3.99 -9.34 -6.86
C PRO A 121 3.84 -10.40 -5.76
N ALA A 122 2.96 -11.35 -6.00
CA ALA A 122 2.79 -12.54 -5.18
C ALA A 122 3.17 -13.79 -5.99
N VAL A 123 3.94 -14.67 -5.36
CA VAL A 123 4.24 -16.00 -5.91
C VAL A 123 3.27 -16.99 -5.25
N ALA A 124 2.32 -17.52 -6.02
CA ALA A 124 1.21 -18.33 -5.49
C ALA A 124 1.68 -19.53 -4.65
N SER A 125 2.85 -20.14 -4.96
CA SER A 125 3.43 -21.24 -4.18
C SER A 125 3.85 -20.86 -2.75
N ASP A 126 4.00 -19.57 -2.47
CA ASP A 126 4.43 -19.06 -1.17
C ASP A 126 3.24 -18.75 -0.25
N TRP A 127 2.01 -18.93 -0.77
CA TRP A 127 0.77 -18.61 -0.09
C TRP A 127 -0.01 -19.88 0.27
N SER A 128 -0.70 -19.86 1.41
CA SER A 128 -1.63 -20.92 1.83
C SER A 128 -3.05 -20.74 1.27
N VAL A 129 -3.30 -19.64 0.58
CA VAL A 129 -4.53 -19.27 -0.13
C VAL A 129 -4.17 -18.65 -1.47
N ASP A 130 -5.12 -18.51 -2.40
CA ASP A 130 -4.88 -17.69 -3.59
C ASP A 130 -4.70 -16.22 -3.16
N PRO A 131 -3.56 -15.59 -3.48
CA PRO A 131 -3.26 -14.23 -3.05
C PRO A 131 -4.23 -13.16 -3.59
N PHE A 132 -5.02 -13.47 -4.60
CA PHE A 132 -5.99 -12.56 -5.20
C PHE A 132 -7.45 -13.02 -5.05
N ALA A 133 -7.72 -14.05 -4.23
CA ALA A 133 -9.10 -14.47 -3.96
C ALA A 133 -9.85 -13.55 -2.98
N GLY A 134 -9.13 -12.83 -2.11
CA GLY A 134 -9.74 -12.08 -1.01
C GLY A 134 -10.47 -13.03 -0.05
N GLU A 135 -9.84 -14.16 0.29
CA GLU A 135 -10.43 -15.18 1.15
C GLU A 135 -10.59 -14.64 2.59
N ILE A 136 -11.77 -14.89 3.17
CA ILE A 136 -12.00 -14.64 4.60
C ILE A 136 -11.98 -15.96 5.31
N ARG A 137 -11.00 -16.14 6.20
CA ARG A 137 -10.78 -17.35 6.96
C ARG A 137 -10.32 -17.00 8.37
N ASP A 138 -10.90 -17.66 9.35
CA ASP A 138 -10.60 -17.45 10.77
C ASP A 138 -10.76 -15.98 11.20
N GLY A 139 -11.78 -15.29 10.69
CA GLY A 139 -12.04 -13.87 10.97
C GLY A 139 -11.03 -12.89 10.39
N MET A 140 -10.16 -13.33 9.48
CA MET A 140 -9.14 -12.51 8.82
C MET A 140 -9.35 -12.49 7.30
N LEU A 141 -9.15 -11.33 6.69
CA LEU A 141 -9.09 -11.16 5.24
C LEU A 141 -7.67 -11.46 4.76
N TRP A 142 -7.56 -12.44 3.86
CA TRP A 142 -6.30 -12.88 3.29
C TRP A 142 -6.16 -12.42 1.84
N GLY A 143 -4.98 -11.91 1.50
CA GLY A 143 -4.65 -11.59 0.12
C GLY A 143 -3.49 -10.61 -0.01
N ARG A 144 -2.95 -10.50 -1.21
CA ARG A 144 -1.95 -9.47 -1.54
C ARG A 144 -2.64 -8.11 -1.56
N GLY A 145 -2.07 -7.13 -0.84
CA GLY A 145 -2.68 -5.82 -0.64
C GLY A 145 -3.63 -5.74 0.57
N ALA A 146 -3.81 -6.82 1.35
CA ALA A 146 -4.66 -6.80 2.54
C ALA A 146 -4.10 -5.93 3.69
N VAL A 147 -2.87 -5.44 3.57
CA VAL A 147 -2.21 -4.52 4.53
C VAL A 147 -1.52 -3.37 3.80
N ASP A 148 -1.10 -3.57 2.55
CA ASP A 148 -0.39 -2.60 1.74
C ASP A 148 -0.96 -2.63 0.31
N MET A 149 -1.91 -1.67 0.00
CA MET A 149 -2.67 -0.89 0.98
C MET A 149 -4.18 -0.87 0.64
N LYS A 150 -4.70 -1.94 0.04
CA LYS A 150 -6.13 -2.03 -0.38
C LYS A 150 -7.12 -2.02 0.78
N ASP A 151 -6.68 -2.40 2.00
CA ASP A 151 -7.44 -2.22 3.23
C ASP A 151 -7.65 -0.74 3.54
N MET A 152 -6.60 0.06 3.41
CA MET A 152 -6.69 1.50 3.64
C MET A 152 -7.46 2.20 2.51
N ASP A 153 -7.30 1.78 1.26
CA ASP A 153 -8.14 2.26 0.15
C ASP A 153 -9.62 2.03 0.45
N ALA A 154 -9.97 0.85 0.98
CA ALA A 154 -11.34 0.54 1.39
C ALA A 154 -11.79 1.41 2.57
N MET A 155 -10.93 1.66 3.55
CA MET A 155 -11.23 2.56 4.68
C MET A 155 -11.46 3.99 4.20
N ILE A 156 -10.68 4.49 3.26
CA ILE A 156 -10.87 5.82 2.65
C ILE A 156 -12.24 5.90 1.97
N LEU A 157 -12.54 4.94 1.09
CA LEU A 157 -13.81 4.91 0.35
C LEU A 157 -15.03 4.84 1.27
N THR A 158 -15.01 3.94 2.24
CA THR A 158 -16.15 3.74 3.13
C THR A 158 -16.32 4.88 4.14
N SER A 159 -15.25 5.51 4.60
CA SER A 159 -15.35 6.71 5.45
C SER A 159 -15.98 7.88 4.70
N ILE A 160 -15.65 8.06 3.42
CA ILE A 160 -16.31 9.05 2.57
C ILE A 160 -17.80 8.70 2.40
N ALA A 161 -18.10 7.41 2.16
CA ALA A 161 -19.47 6.95 2.02
C ALA A 161 -20.31 7.20 3.27
N GLU A 162 -19.77 6.93 4.46
CA GLU A 162 -20.45 7.20 5.74
C GLU A 162 -20.81 8.68 5.88
N ILE A 163 -19.86 9.59 5.62
CA ILE A 163 -20.08 11.04 5.70
C ILE A 163 -21.18 11.47 4.72
N LEU A 164 -21.06 11.06 3.45
CA LEU A 164 -22.00 11.52 2.42
C LEU A 164 -23.41 10.94 2.59
N ARG A 165 -23.53 9.66 2.99
CA ARG A 165 -24.81 9.00 3.25
C ARG A 165 -25.52 9.57 4.49
N ALA A 166 -24.77 10.07 5.47
CA ALA A 166 -25.32 10.81 6.60
C ALA A 166 -25.84 12.20 6.21
N GLY A 167 -25.66 12.61 4.94
CA GLY A 167 -25.98 13.97 4.49
C GLY A 167 -25.03 15.03 5.07
N GLU A 168 -23.88 14.61 5.55
CA GLU A 168 -22.87 15.48 6.12
C GLU A 168 -21.83 15.90 5.07
N LEU A 169 -21.13 16.99 5.37
CA LEU A 169 -19.98 17.44 4.60
C LEU A 169 -18.74 17.46 5.51
N PRO A 170 -17.56 17.15 4.97
CA PRO A 170 -16.31 17.30 5.73
C PRO A 170 -16.11 18.77 6.13
N ALA A 171 -15.28 19.01 7.15
CA ALA A 171 -15.06 20.36 7.67
C ALA A 171 -14.39 21.29 6.65
N ARG A 172 -13.61 20.73 5.72
CA ARG A 172 -12.91 21.41 4.61
C ARG A 172 -12.97 20.51 3.37
N ASP A 173 -12.62 21.02 2.22
CA ASP A 173 -12.55 20.20 1.01
C ASP A 173 -11.62 19.01 1.22
N LEU A 174 -12.07 17.83 0.81
CA LEU A 174 -11.22 16.65 0.72
C LEU A 174 -10.92 16.39 -0.75
N ILE A 175 -9.65 16.16 -1.03
CA ILE A 175 -9.16 15.68 -2.31
C ILE A 175 -8.74 14.24 -2.09
N VAL A 176 -9.40 13.30 -2.74
CA VAL A 176 -9.05 11.90 -2.65
C VAL A 176 -8.35 11.47 -3.94
N VAL A 177 -7.22 10.78 -3.80
CA VAL A 177 -6.44 10.29 -4.94
C VAL A 177 -6.00 8.86 -4.68
N PHE A 178 -6.20 8.00 -5.68
CA PHE A 178 -5.66 6.64 -5.69
C PHE A 178 -4.65 6.56 -6.83
N PHE A 179 -3.40 6.37 -6.48
CA PHE A 179 -2.29 6.38 -7.42
C PHE A 179 -2.00 4.99 -8.00
N ALA A 180 -1.40 4.99 -9.18
CA ALA A 180 -0.72 3.84 -9.76
C ALA A 180 0.78 3.91 -9.46
N ASP A 181 1.48 2.77 -9.59
CA ASP A 181 2.95 2.67 -9.65
C ASP A 181 3.69 3.04 -8.35
N GLU A 182 3.03 3.06 -7.19
CA GLU A 182 3.67 3.43 -5.93
C GLU A 182 4.80 2.46 -5.58
N GLU A 183 4.54 1.16 -5.66
CA GLU A 183 5.46 0.05 -5.33
C GLU A 183 6.74 0.02 -6.20
N ALA A 184 6.74 0.78 -7.27
CA ALA A 184 7.92 0.96 -8.15
C ALA A 184 8.46 2.41 -8.13
N GLY A 185 8.08 3.20 -7.12
CA GLY A 185 8.56 4.56 -6.88
C GLY A 185 7.73 5.65 -7.56
N GLY A 186 6.52 5.38 -8.02
CA GLY A 186 5.54 6.37 -8.47
C GLY A 186 5.86 7.09 -9.78
N VAL A 187 6.92 6.69 -10.48
CA VAL A 187 7.41 7.40 -11.68
C VAL A 187 6.36 7.42 -12.80
N ARG A 188 5.55 6.36 -12.90
CA ARG A 188 4.50 6.20 -13.91
C ARG A 188 3.09 6.49 -13.37
N GLY A 189 2.97 6.85 -12.12
CA GLY A 189 1.74 7.17 -11.41
C GLY A 189 1.79 8.58 -10.83
N SER A 190 2.02 8.68 -9.52
CA SER A 190 1.95 9.92 -8.74
C SER A 190 2.82 11.04 -9.31
N GLN A 191 4.02 10.74 -9.80
CA GLN A 191 4.90 11.76 -10.40
C GLN A 191 4.27 12.39 -11.66
N LEU A 192 3.68 11.58 -12.55
CA LEU A 192 3.01 12.08 -13.75
C LEU A 192 1.73 12.84 -13.41
N VAL A 193 1.00 12.40 -12.39
CA VAL A 193 -0.19 13.13 -11.92
C VAL A 193 0.22 14.52 -11.43
N VAL A 194 1.20 14.64 -10.54
CA VAL A 194 1.66 15.93 -10.02
C VAL A 194 2.20 16.85 -11.11
N GLN A 195 2.88 16.28 -12.12
CA GLN A 195 3.43 17.06 -13.23
C GLN A 195 2.37 17.54 -14.23
N HIS A 196 1.36 16.71 -14.54
CA HIS A 196 0.43 16.97 -15.62
C HIS A 196 -0.96 17.44 -15.14
N ARG A 197 -1.29 17.21 -13.88
CA ARG A 197 -2.59 17.54 -13.26
C ARG A 197 -2.40 18.28 -11.93
N PRO A 198 -1.52 19.31 -11.86
CA PRO A 198 -1.29 20.05 -10.62
C PRO A 198 -2.56 20.67 -10.06
N GLU A 199 -3.52 21.02 -10.93
CA GLU A 199 -4.83 21.57 -10.55
C GLU A 199 -5.66 20.62 -9.67
N TRP A 200 -5.40 19.34 -9.69
CA TRP A 200 -6.04 18.37 -8.79
C TRP A 200 -5.79 18.66 -7.32
N PHE A 201 -4.68 19.32 -7.02
CA PHE A 201 -4.23 19.62 -5.66
C PHE A 201 -4.43 21.09 -5.27
N ASP A 202 -5.18 21.85 -6.07
CA ASP A 202 -5.40 23.27 -5.82
C ASP A 202 -6.01 23.53 -4.44
N GLY A 203 -5.35 24.41 -3.68
CA GLY A 203 -5.74 24.78 -2.33
C GLY A 203 -5.39 23.77 -1.24
N ALA A 204 -4.71 22.67 -1.56
CA ALA A 204 -4.26 21.71 -0.55
C ALA A 204 -2.96 22.18 0.13
N THR A 205 -2.87 21.95 1.44
CA THR A 205 -1.66 22.26 2.24
C THR A 205 -1.19 21.08 3.07
N GLU A 206 -1.99 20.02 3.15
CA GLU A 206 -1.72 18.84 3.97
C GLU A 206 -2.16 17.59 3.23
N ALA A 207 -1.49 16.47 3.52
CA ALA A 207 -1.85 15.17 2.99
C ALA A 207 -1.81 14.10 4.08
N ILE A 208 -2.68 13.10 3.95
CA ILE A 208 -2.69 11.86 4.72
C ILE A 208 -2.49 10.70 3.74
N SER A 209 -1.59 9.79 4.08
CA SER A 209 -1.26 8.60 3.31
C SER A 209 -1.23 7.36 4.22
N GLU A 210 -0.68 6.28 3.71
CA GLU A 210 -0.66 4.96 4.36
C GLU A 210 0.20 4.87 5.61
N VAL A 211 1.21 5.71 5.75
CA VAL A 211 2.22 5.57 6.80
C VAL A 211 1.87 6.42 8.01
N GLY A 212 1.87 5.77 9.16
CA GLY A 212 1.63 6.40 10.46
C GLY A 212 0.33 5.93 11.13
N GLY A 213 0.14 6.35 12.36
CA GLY A 213 -1.08 6.05 13.12
C GLY A 213 -1.18 4.63 13.68
N TYR A 214 -0.34 3.69 13.30
CA TYR A 214 -0.32 2.36 13.89
C TYR A 214 0.33 2.36 15.27
N SER A 215 -0.11 1.44 16.11
CA SER A 215 0.35 1.36 17.50
C SER A 215 1.31 0.19 17.72
N ILE A 216 2.29 0.42 18.58
CA ILE A 216 3.19 -0.60 19.09
C ILE A 216 3.10 -0.67 20.61
N ASP A 217 3.47 -1.82 21.18
CA ASP A 217 3.67 -1.93 22.63
C ASP A 217 5.12 -1.57 22.99
N VAL A 218 5.28 -0.63 23.88
CA VAL A 218 6.57 -0.24 24.43
C VAL A 218 6.51 -0.39 25.95
N ALA A 219 7.13 -1.44 26.48
CA ALA A 219 7.17 -1.75 27.91
C ALA A 219 5.76 -1.80 28.57
N GLY A 220 4.80 -2.47 27.91
CA GLY A 220 3.42 -2.63 28.39
C GLY A 220 2.53 -1.40 28.17
N ARG A 221 2.99 -0.40 27.44
CA ARG A 221 2.23 0.82 27.12
C ARG A 221 2.05 0.94 25.61
N ARG A 222 0.81 1.22 25.18
CA ARG A 222 0.52 1.48 23.78
C ARG A 222 1.10 2.83 23.37
N ALA A 223 1.93 2.83 22.34
CA ALA A 223 2.47 4.03 21.69
C ALA A 223 2.01 4.07 20.24
N TYR A 224 1.65 5.26 19.75
CA TYR A 224 1.34 5.50 18.35
C TYR A 224 2.56 6.11 17.67
N LEU A 225 2.93 5.57 16.51
CA LEU A 225 4.05 6.09 15.76
C LEU A 225 3.60 7.27 14.88
N LEU A 226 4.38 8.34 14.94
CA LEU A 226 4.23 9.50 14.08
C LEU A 226 5.45 9.58 13.17
N GLN A 227 5.20 9.49 11.86
CA GLN A 227 6.26 9.66 10.87
C GLN A 227 6.65 11.14 10.78
N VAL A 228 7.93 11.42 10.94
CA VAL A 228 8.49 12.78 10.88
C VAL A 228 9.51 12.95 9.74
N GLY A 229 9.74 11.92 8.96
CA GLY A 229 10.65 11.91 7.82
C GLY A 229 10.73 10.54 7.17
N GLU A 230 11.21 10.51 5.95
CA GLU A 230 11.38 9.29 5.15
C GLU A 230 12.83 9.14 4.70
N LYS A 231 13.23 7.89 4.49
CA LYS A 231 14.48 7.57 3.82
C LYS A 231 14.30 7.73 2.32
N ALA A 232 15.30 8.33 1.68
CA ALA A 232 15.33 8.34 0.22
C ALA A 232 15.43 6.90 -0.33
N LEU A 233 14.66 6.60 -1.36
CA LEU A 233 14.76 5.36 -2.10
C LEU A 233 16.00 5.40 -3.00
N LEU A 234 16.84 4.37 -2.92
CA LEU A 234 18.01 4.20 -3.78
C LEU A 234 18.08 2.76 -4.27
N TRP A 235 17.55 2.51 -5.45
CA TRP A 235 17.71 1.22 -6.12
C TRP A 235 19.04 1.23 -6.86
N ILE A 236 19.92 0.27 -6.51
CA ILE A 236 21.23 0.12 -7.18
C ILE A 236 21.34 -1.28 -7.76
N ARG A 237 21.88 -1.34 -8.99
CA ARG A 237 22.28 -2.59 -9.61
C ARG A 237 23.81 -2.61 -9.69
N LEU A 238 24.43 -3.53 -8.97
CA LEU A 238 25.88 -3.76 -9.06
C LEU A 238 26.16 -4.79 -10.13
N ILE A 239 26.95 -4.43 -11.12
CA ILE A 239 27.38 -5.32 -12.18
C ILE A 239 28.89 -5.45 -12.11
N ALA A 240 29.38 -6.60 -11.66
CA ALA A 240 30.77 -6.96 -11.73
C ALA A 240 31.03 -7.77 -13.01
N ARG A 241 32.03 -7.35 -13.78
CA ARG A 241 32.45 -8.03 -15.00
C ARG A 241 33.88 -8.51 -14.81
N GLY A 242 34.13 -9.76 -15.11
CA GLY A 242 35.43 -10.34 -15.02
C GLY A 242 35.69 -11.35 -16.12
N ARG A 243 36.96 -11.72 -16.28
CA ARG A 243 37.39 -12.75 -17.22
C ARG A 243 37.08 -14.14 -16.65
N ALA A 244 36.47 -14.99 -17.45
CA ALA A 244 36.25 -16.38 -17.08
C ALA A 244 37.59 -17.12 -16.92
N GLY A 245 37.71 -17.97 -15.91
CA GLY A 245 38.88 -18.78 -15.63
C GLY A 245 38.55 -20.03 -14.83
N HIS A 246 39.50 -20.95 -14.75
CA HIS A 246 39.33 -22.15 -13.93
C HIS A 246 39.49 -21.82 -12.45
N GLY A 247 38.58 -22.32 -11.58
CA GLY A 247 38.55 -21.96 -10.16
C GLY A 247 39.82 -22.30 -9.33
N SER A 248 40.73 -23.13 -9.86
CA SER A 248 42.02 -23.44 -9.24
C SER A 248 43.17 -22.56 -9.74
N ALA A 249 42.94 -21.70 -10.71
CA ALA A 249 43.93 -20.80 -11.30
C ALA A 249 43.74 -19.38 -10.76
N LEU A 250 44.84 -18.73 -10.42
CA LEU A 250 44.79 -17.29 -10.08
C LEU A 250 44.29 -16.51 -11.29
N ASN A 251 43.29 -15.68 -11.06
CA ASN A 251 42.67 -14.80 -12.06
C ASN A 251 42.42 -13.44 -11.41
N ASP A 252 43.32 -12.50 -11.67
CA ASP A 252 43.26 -11.16 -11.10
C ASP A 252 42.15 -10.28 -11.73
N GLU A 253 41.53 -10.76 -12.80
CA GLU A 253 40.43 -10.09 -13.51
C GLU A 253 39.04 -10.74 -13.26
N ASN A 254 38.92 -11.54 -12.21
CA ASN A 254 37.65 -12.19 -11.89
C ASN A 254 36.62 -11.18 -11.31
N ALA A 255 35.34 -11.47 -11.45
CA ALA A 255 34.25 -10.57 -11.00
C ALA A 255 33.90 -10.71 -9.52
N VAL A 256 34.53 -11.59 -8.76
CA VAL A 256 34.14 -11.99 -7.39
C VAL A 256 35.10 -11.51 -6.33
N THR A 257 36.36 -11.29 -6.66
CA THR A 257 37.40 -10.84 -5.72
C THR A 257 37.99 -9.51 -6.08
#